data_4fd0c54f3733035e24efef98a6c22db3
#
_entry.id   4fd0c54f3733035e24efef98a6c22db3
#
_cell.length_a   1.000
_cell.length_b   1.000
_cell.length_c   1.000
_cell.angle_alpha   90.00
_cell.angle_beta   90.00
_cell.angle_gamma   90.00
#
_symmetry.space_group_name_H-M   'P 1'
#
loop_
_entity.id
_entity.type
_entity.pdbx_description
1 polymer ?
#
loop_
_entity_poly.entity_id
_entity_poly.type
_entity_poly.pdbx_seq_one_letter_code
_entity_poly.pdbx_strand_id
1 'polypeptide(L)'
;GDKSSGEVEFVLIGTDDGMLIGVGSDHTDREVETYSVPVSKQMCAKPVSPAVWRYDEVADHFDDLILRAWATENGEKKLYQEGGVTAMRPPEELIGLYLPGETALPAGMAMYCGTLAAIGGIRPAERFEVEIEDPILGRKISYEYGVETLPVIT
;
A
#
# COMPACT_ATOMS: atom_id res chain seq x y z
N GLY A 1 -2.43 -18.26 -8.65
CA GLY A 1 -3.17 -19.13 -7.72
C GLY A 1 -4.18 -18.35 -6.87
N ASP A 2 -4.77 -19.01 -5.91
CA ASP A 2 -5.85 -18.47 -5.05
C ASP A 2 -5.35 -17.99 -3.67
N LYS A 3 -4.05 -17.98 -3.46
CA LYS A 3 -3.42 -17.67 -2.17
C LYS A 3 -2.79 -16.28 -2.16
N SER A 4 -3.41 -15.29 -2.77
CA SER A 4 -2.92 -13.91 -2.73
C SER A 4 -3.77 -13.04 -1.83
N SER A 5 -3.17 -11.98 -1.29
CA SER A 5 -3.87 -11.02 -0.43
C SER A 5 -3.30 -9.62 -0.57
N GLY A 6 -4.13 -8.62 -0.25
CA GLY A 6 -3.73 -7.21 -0.23
C GLY A 6 -2.90 -6.85 0.98
N GLU A 7 -2.13 -5.78 0.83
CA GLU A 7 -1.37 -5.10 1.87
C GLU A 7 -1.54 -3.59 1.66
N VAL A 8 -2.32 -2.91 2.53
CA VAL A 8 -2.46 -1.46 2.42
C VAL A 8 -1.14 -0.77 2.73
N GLU A 9 -0.74 0.12 1.83
CA GLU A 9 0.48 0.91 1.98
C GLU A 9 0.25 2.36 1.55
N PHE A 10 0.89 3.32 2.21
CA PHE A 10 1.06 4.61 1.56
C PHE A 10 2.11 4.47 0.45
N VAL A 11 1.87 5.18 -0.64
CA VAL A 11 2.71 5.11 -1.83
C VAL A 11 3.24 6.50 -2.13
N LEU A 12 4.57 6.63 -2.15
CA LEU A 12 5.24 7.85 -2.57
C LEU A 12 5.50 7.81 -4.07
N ILE A 13 5.29 8.93 -4.74
CA ILE A 13 5.48 9.06 -6.19
C ILE A 13 6.33 10.31 -6.45
N GLY A 14 7.48 10.11 -7.10
CA GLY A 14 8.34 11.20 -7.54
C GLY A 14 7.83 11.84 -8.83
N THR A 15 7.81 13.18 -8.87
CA THR A 15 7.48 13.95 -10.05
C THR A 15 8.49 15.10 -10.24
N ASP A 16 8.46 15.77 -11.40
CA ASP A 16 9.30 16.95 -11.63
C ASP A 16 8.95 18.14 -10.71
N ASP A 17 7.71 18.16 -10.19
CA ASP A 17 7.20 19.22 -9.31
C ASP A 17 7.22 18.85 -7.81
N GLY A 18 7.94 17.79 -7.43
CA GLY A 18 8.05 17.27 -6.07
C GLY A 18 7.39 15.91 -5.89
N MET A 19 7.25 15.47 -4.64
CA MET A 19 6.65 14.17 -4.33
C MET A 19 5.13 14.29 -4.13
N LEU A 20 4.44 13.21 -4.52
CA LEU A 20 3.05 12.95 -4.23
C LEU A 20 2.93 11.76 -3.28
N ILE A 21 1.81 11.70 -2.55
CA ILE A 21 1.45 10.57 -1.70
C ILE A 21 0.05 10.08 -2.05
N GLY A 22 -0.09 8.78 -2.19
CA GLY A 22 -1.36 8.08 -2.40
C GLY A 22 -1.47 6.86 -1.52
N VAL A 23 -2.48 6.04 -1.76
CA VAL A 23 -2.67 4.75 -1.11
C VAL A 23 -2.72 3.66 -2.17
N GLY A 24 -2.13 2.52 -1.86
CA GLY A 24 -2.12 1.37 -2.75
C GLY A 24 -2.12 0.06 -1.99
N SER A 25 -1.96 -1.02 -2.73
CA SER A 25 -1.83 -2.35 -2.16
C SER A 25 -0.62 -3.07 -2.76
N ASP A 26 0.34 -3.44 -1.92
CA ASP A 26 1.40 -4.36 -2.30
C ASP A 26 0.87 -5.80 -2.32
N HIS A 27 -0.06 -6.07 -3.25
CA HIS A 27 -0.72 -7.36 -3.36
C HIS A 27 0.31 -8.48 -3.59
N THR A 28 0.24 -9.53 -2.78
CA THR A 28 1.30 -10.53 -2.64
C THR A 28 0.74 -11.94 -2.74
N ASP A 29 1.41 -12.80 -3.51
CA ASP A 29 1.14 -14.25 -3.52
C ASP A 29 1.78 -14.90 -2.29
N ARG A 30 0.96 -15.41 -1.39
CA ARG A 30 1.40 -15.91 -0.08
C ARG A 30 2.09 -17.27 -0.14
N GLU A 31 1.80 -18.07 -1.15
CA GLU A 31 2.49 -19.32 -1.37
C GLU A 31 3.92 -19.09 -1.87
N VAL A 32 4.08 -18.21 -2.86
CA VAL A 32 5.38 -17.83 -3.39
C VAL A 32 6.23 -17.08 -2.37
N GLU A 33 5.60 -16.29 -1.51
CA GLU A 33 6.29 -15.53 -0.44
C GLU A 33 7.07 -16.46 0.52
N THR A 34 6.61 -17.70 0.72
CA THR A 34 7.28 -18.67 1.60
C THR A 34 8.70 -19.03 1.15
N TYR A 35 9.03 -18.85 -0.12
CA TYR A 35 10.35 -19.14 -0.66
C TYR A 35 11.03 -17.96 -1.37
N SER A 36 10.28 -16.94 -1.78
CA SER A 36 10.85 -15.75 -2.42
C SER A 36 9.97 -14.52 -2.28
N VAL A 37 10.25 -13.68 -1.30
CA VAL A 37 9.52 -12.41 -1.10
C VAL A 37 9.56 -11.49 -2.34
N PRO A 38 10.72 -11.25 -3.00
CA PRO A 38 10.71 -10.38 -4.18
C PRO A 38 9.85 -10.92 -5.33
N VAL A 39 9.86 -12.23 -5.57
CA VAL A 39 9.07 -12.84 -6.65
C VAL A 39 7.59 -12.76 -6.33
N SER A 40 7.17 -13.07 -5.09
CA SER A 40 5.77 -13.03 -4.66
C SER A 40 5.12 -11.66 -4.84
N LYS A 41 5.91 -10.62 -4.63
CA LYS A 41 5.46 -9.24 -4.82
C LYS A 41 5.45 -8.83 -6.30
N GLN A 42 6.46 -9.21 -7.07
CA GLN A 42 6.57 -8.84 -8.48
C GLN A 42 5.57 -9.54 -9.40
N MET A 43 5.11 -10.74 -9.04
CA MET A 43 4.15 -11.49 -9.85
C MET A 43 2.70 -11.01 -9.73
N CYS A 44 2.40 -10.18 -8.73
CA CYS A 44 1.08 -9.59 -8.52
C CYS A 44 1.04 -8.14 -9.00
N ALA A 45 -0.11 -7.70 -9.52
CA ALA A 45 -0.33 -6.29 -9.81
C ALA A 45 -0.20 -5.45 -8.52
N LYS A 46 0.21 -4.19 -8.67
CA LYS A 46 0.36 -3.22 -7.59
C LYS A 46 -0.68 -2.11 -7.75
N PRO A 47 -1.92 -2.33 -7.28
CA PRO A 47 -2.96 -1.31 -7.35
C PRO A 47 -2.56 -0.05 -6.57
N VAL A 48 -2.79 1.11 -7.17
CA VAL A 48 -2.58 2.41 -6.56
C VAL A 48 -3.76 3.32 -6.86
N SER A 49 -4.14 4.17 -5.91
CA SER A 49 -5.24 5.11 -6.09
C SER A 49 -4.96 6.09 -7.24
N PRO A 50 -5.97 6.43 -8.05
CA PRO A 50 -5.82 7.47 -9.07
C PRO A 50 -5.80 8.89 -8.50
N ALA A 51 -6.22 9.04 -7.23
CA ALA A 51 -6.15 10.29 -6.48
C ALA A 51 -4.91 10.29 -5.59
N VAL A 52 -4.25 11.43 -5.47
CA VAL A 52 -3.05 11.62 -4.66
C VAL A 52 -3.09 13.01 -4.02
N TRP A 53 -2.32 13.20 -2.95
CA TRP A 53 -2.04 14.52 -2.38
C TRP A 53 -0.59 14.92 -2.70
N ARG A 54 -0.29 16.18 -2.64
CA ARG A 54 1.09 16.65 -2.57
C ARG A 54 1.69 16.22 -1.24
N TYR A 55 2.90 15.67 -1.26
CA TYR A 55 3.57 15.22 -0.03
C TYR A 55 3.85 16.40 0.93
N ASP A 56 4.22 17.57 0.38
CA ASP A 56 4.49 18.78 1.16
C ASP A 56 3.26 19.31 1.94
N GLU A 57 2.03 18.94 1.54
CA GLU A 57 0.82 19.30 2.29
C GLU A 57 0.62 18.47 3.56
N VAL A 58 1.22 17.29 3.65
CA VAL A 58 1.06 16.36 4.77
C VAL A 58 2.35 16.16 5.58
N ALA A 59 3.49 16.63 5.08
CA ALA A 59 4.81 16.38 5.68
C ALA A 59 4.90 16.82 7.15
N ASP A 60 4.33 17.98 7.51
CA ASP A 60 4.39 18.52 8.87
C ASP A 60 3.54 17.73 9.89
N HIS A 61 2.61 16.92 9.43
CA HIS A 61 1.74 16.07 10.25
C HIS A 61 1.63 14.64 9.71
N PHE A 62 2.67 14.19 9.01
CA PHE A 62 2.72 12.85 8.41
C PHE A 62 2.40 11.74 9.42
N ASP A 63 2.88 11.85 10.64
CA ASP A 63 2.70 10.87 11.70
C ASP A 63 1.23 10.69 12.15
N ASP A 64 0.36 11.65 11.82
CA ASP A 64 -1.08 11.59 12.13
C ASP A 64 -1.89 10.82 11.07
N LEU A 65 -1.29 10.48 9.91
CA LEU A 65 -1.97 9.76 8.85
C LEU A 65 -2.35 8.34 9.28
N ILE A 66 -3.54 7.90 8.84
CA ILE A 66 -4.09 6.59 9.17
C ILE A 66 -4.31 5.79 7.89
N LEU A 67 -3.88 4.52 7.91
CA LEU A 67 -4.16 3.55 6.85
C LEU A 67 -5.23 2.57 7.30
N ARG A 68 -6.14 2.21 6.37
CA ARG A 68 -7.12 1.13 6.55
C ARG A 68 -7.22 0.29 5.30
N ALA A 69 -7.53 -0.97 5.51
CA ALA A 69 -7.98 -1.86 4.44
C ALA A 69 -9.20 -2.66 4.88
N TRP A 70 -10.06 -2.93 3.92
CA TRP A 70 -11.18 -3.85 4.07
C TRP A 70 -11.02 -4.97 3.05
N ALA A 71 -11.37 -6.19 3.46
CA ALA A 71 -11.47 -7.36 2.59
C ALA A 71 -12.93 -7.77 2.44
N THR A 72 -13.36 -8.09 1.22
CA THR A 72 -14.68 -8.66 0.97
C THR A 72 -14.55 -10.17 0.79
N GLU A 73 -15.21 -10.91 1.67
CA GLU A 73 -15.19 -12.36 1.75
C GLU A 73 -16.63 -12.87 1.75
N ASN A 74 -17.01 -13.73 0.78
CA ASN A 74 -18.38 -14.22 0.60
C ASN A 74 -19.41 -13.09 0.53
N GLY A 75 -19.05 -11.98 -0.12
CA GLY A 75 -19.88 -10.79 -0.25
C GLY A 75 -19.97 -9.91 1.00
N GLU A 76 -19.28 -10.24 2.09
CA GLU A 76 -19.25 -9.44 3.32
C GLU A 76 -17.95 -8.64 3.43
N LYS A 77 -18.07 -7.30 3.56
CA LYS A 77 -16.92 -6.40 3.75
C LYS A 77 -16.52 -6.35 5.21
N LYS A 78 -15.27 -6.66 5.51
CA LYS A 78 -14.70 -6.69 6.87
C LYS A 78 -13.44 -5.84 6.95
N LEU A 79 -13.25 -5.16 8.08
CA LEU A 79 -11.99 -4.46 8.35
C LEU A 79 -10.86 -5.49 8.39
N TYR A 80 -9.81 -5.24 7.60
CA TYR A 80 -8.69 -6.15 7.39
C TYR A 80 -7.38 -5.62 7.96
N GLN A 81 -7.13 -4.33 7.83
CA GLN A 81 -5.97 -3.65 8.42
C GLN A 81 -6.39 -2.26 8.90
N GLU A 82 -5.83 -1.78 10.02
CA GLU A 82 -5.99 -0.41 10.51
C GLU A 82 -4.80 -0.03 11.38
N GLY A 83 -4.26 1.18 11.17
CA GLY A 83 -3.21 1.75 12.02
C GLY A 83 -2.61 3.02 11.44
N GLY A 84 -1.81 3.69 12.27
CA GLY A 84 -1.04 4.88 11.87
C GLY A 84 0.16 4.52 10.99
N VAL A 85 0.57 5.46 10.16
CA VAL A 85 1.76 5.31 9.29
C VAL A 85 3.06 5.17 10.10
N THR A 86 3.07 5.58 11.35
CA THR A 86 4.22 5.44 12.27
C THR A 86 4.58 3.98 12.61
N ALA A 87 3.75 3.01 12.24
CA ALA A 87 4.09 1.59 12.28
C ALA A 87 5.18 1.21 11.25
N MET A 88 5.37 2.03 10.21
CA MET A 88 6.39 1.89 9.17
C MET A 88 7.53 2.89 9.40
N ARG A 89 8.60 2.75 8.63
CA ARG A 89 9.71 3.72 8.63
C ARG A 89 9.27 5.05 8.00
N PRO A 90 9.83 6.19 8.47
CA PRO A 90 9.58 7.48 7.83
C PRO A 90 10.00 7.50 6.35
N PRO A 91 9.31 8.30 5.51
CA PRO A 91 9.62 8.42 4.08
C PRO A 91 11.09 8.70 3.76
N GLU A 92 11.71 9.64 4.45
CA GLU A 92 13.10 10.05 4.21
C GLU A 92 14.07 8.90 4.52
N GLU A 93 13.79 8.10 5.56
CA GLU A 93 14.60 6.92 5.89
C GLU A 93 14.50 5.86 4.80
N LEU A 94 13.28 5.56 4.32
CA LEU A 94 13.05 4.59 3.24
C LEU A 94 13.74 5.02 1.95
N ILE A 95 13.61 6.29 1.58
CA ILE A 95 14.26 6.85 0.39
C ILE A 95 15.78 6.76 0.53
N GLY A 96 16.34 7.19 1.66
CA GLY A 96 17.79 7.16 1.89
C GLY A 96 18.39 5.75 1.93
N LEU A 97 17.61 4.73 2.37
CA LEU A 97 18.03 3.32 2.30
C LEU A 97 18.10 2.80 0.86
N TYR A 98 17.19 3.22 0.00
CA TYR A 98 17.13 2.78 -1.40
C TYR A 98 18.02 3.64 -2.31
N LEU A 99 18.06 4.95 -2.08
CA LEU A 99 18.85 5.94 -2.82
C LEU A 99 19.75 6.72 -1.84
N PRO A 100 20.95 6.19 -1.52
CA PRO A 100 21.83 6.82 -0.54
C PRO A 100 22.18 8.27 -0.87
N GLY A 101 21.85 9.17 0.06
CA GLY A 101 22.07 10.62 -0.09
C GLY A 101 20.88 11.40 -0.63
N GLU A 102 19.82 10.72 -1.04
CA GLU A 102 18.58 11.36 -1.50
C GLU A 102 17.53 11.43 -0.38
N THR A 103 16.71 12.47 -0.41
CA THR A 103 15.55 12.68 0.49
C THR A 103 14.23 12.73 -0.26
N ALA A 104 14.27 12.64 -1.60
CA ALA A 104 13.11 12.63 -2.47
C ALA A 104 13.26 11.58 -3.56
N LEU A 105 12.13 11.07 -4.06
CA LEU A 105 12.12 10.14 -5.18
C LEU A 105 12.30 10.89 -6.51
N PRO A 106 13.12 10.38 -7.44
CA PRO A 106 13.18 10.88 -8.81
C PRO A 106 11.83 10.80 -9.53
N ALA A 107 11.61 11.73 -10.47
CA ALA A 107 10.41 11.71 -11.30
C ALA A 107 10.23 10.36 -12.02
N GLY A 108 9.01 9.85 -12.03
CA GLY A 108 8.65 8.57 -12.62
C GLY A 108 8.88 7.35 -11.70
N MET A 109 9.37 7.53 -10.49
CA MET A 109 9.52 6.47 -9.50
C MET A 109 8.33 6.44 -8.55
N ALA A 110 7.85 5.22 -8.22
CA ALA A 110 6.89 5.00 -7.15
C ALA A 110 7.49 4.03 -6.11
N MET A 111 7.25 4.28 -4.83
CA MET A 111 7.71 3.47 -3.71
C MET A 111 6.53 3.09 -2.82
N TYR A 112 6.29 1.79 -2.66
CA TYR A 112 5.43 1.24 -1.62
C TYR A 112 6.22 1.15 -0.33
N CYS A 113 5.64 1.58 0.78
CA CYS A 113 6.40 1.99 1.96
C CYS A 113 6.16 1.12 3.20
N GLY A 114 5.61 -0.07 3.02
CA GLY A 114 5.33 -1.00 4.10
C GLY A 114 3.89 -0.99 4.57
N THR A 115 3.50 -2.07 5.24
CA THR A 115 2.12 -2.37 5.59
C THR A 115 1.91 -2.66 7.06
N LEU A 116 0.65 -2.81 7.44
CA LEU A 116 0.17 -3.14 8.79
C LEU A 116 -0.14 -4.64 8.92
N ALA A 117 -0.17 -5.12 10.16
CA ALA A 117 -0.63 -6.49 10.42
C ALA A 117 -2.10 -6.68 10.04
N ALA A 118 -2.43 -7.83 9.46
CA ALA A 118 -3.80 -8.19 9.12
C ALA A 118 -4.59 -8.60 10.38
N ILE A 119 -5.76 -7.99 10.57
CA ILE A 119 -6.70 -8.32 11.64
C ILE A 119 -7.33 -9.69 11.32
N GLY A 120 -7.16 -10.65 12.24
CA GLY A 120 -7.61 -12.02 12.03
C GLY A 120 -6.71 -12.88 11.13
N GLY A 121 -5.51 -12.36 10.79
CA GLY A 121 -4.52 -13.05 9.97
C GLY A 121 -4.66 -12.80 8.48
N ILE A 122 -3.57 -13.10 7.74
CA ILE A 122 -3.49 -12.98 6.29
C ILE A 122 -4.42 -14.01 5.64
N ARG A 123 -5.24 -13.57 4.69
CA ARG A 123 -6.17 -14.42 3.96
C ARG A 123 -6.56 -13.84 2.60
N PRO A 124 -6.90 -14.67 1.61
CA PRO A 124 -7.40 -14.21 0.34
C PRO A 124 -8.81 -13.59 0.47
N ALA A 125 -9.17 -12.74 -0.48
CA ALA A 125 -10.50 -12.15 -0.57
C ALA A 125 -10.86 -11.86 -2.04
N GLU A 126 -12.14 -11.69 -2.32
CA GLU A 126 -12.66 -11.39 -3.66
C GLU A 126 -12.32 -9.94 -4.07
N ARG A 127 -12.17 -9.06 -3.06
CA ARG A 127 -12.01 -7.63 -3.26
C ARG A 127 -11.28 -7.01 -2.06
N PHE A 128 -10.44 -6.04 -2.32
CA PHE A 128 -9.83 -5.20 -1.28
C PHE A 128 -10.16 -3.73 -1.54
N GLU A 129 -10.43 -3.01 -0.46
CA GLU A 129 -10.47 -1.55 -0.45
C GLU A 129 -9.37 -1.05 0.47
N VAL A 130 -8.62 -0.05 0.03
CA VAL A 130 -7.53 0.59 0.77
C VAL A 130 -7.84 2.08 0.95
N GLU A 131 -7.49 2.62 2.10
CA GLU A 131 -7.76 4.02 2.45
C GLU A 131 -6.54 4.63 3.18
N ILE A 132 -6.23 5.88 2.84
CA ILE A 132 -5.40 6.77 3.65
C ILE A 132 -6.25 7.94 4.09
N GLU A 133 -6.24 8.24 5.39
CA GLU A 133 -6.94 9.37 6.01
C GLU A 133 -5.94 10.37 6.57
N ASP A 134 -6.20 11.64 6.29
CA ASP A 134 -5.55 12.80 6.91
C ASP A 134 -6.57 13.44 7.87
N PRO A 135 -6.52 13.11 9.17
CA PRO A 135 -7.48 13.64 10.14
C PRO A 135 -7.26 15.12 10.43
N ILE A 136 -6.07 15.66 10.18
CA ILE A 136 -5.74 17.08 10.43
C ILE A 136 -6.44 17.98 9.40
N LEU A 137 -6.40 17.59 8.12
CA LEU A 137 -7.08 18.32 7.05
C LEU A 137 -8.48 17.78 6.77
N GLY A 138 -8.93 16.73 7.48
CA GLY A 138 -10.28 16.17 7.37
C GLY A 138 -10.57 15.57 6.00
N ARG A 139 -9.60 14.90 5.38
CA ARG A 139 -9.70 14.33 4.03
C ARG A 139 -9.23 12.89 3.96
N LYS A 140 -9.65 12.17 2.93
CA LYS A 140 -9.21 10.81 2.69
C LYS A 140 -9.16 10.46 1.21
N ILE A 141 -8.36 9.45 0.89
CA ILE A 141 -8.33 8.79 -0.41
C ILE A 141 -8.68 7.33 -0.18
N SER A 142 -9.64 6.81 -0.92
CA SER A 142 -10.00 5.40 -0.92
C SER A 142 -9.92 4.84 -2.34
N TYR A 143 -9.51 3.58 -2.45
CA TYR A 143 -9.45 2.87 -3.72
C TYR A 143 -9.82 1.40 -3.52
N GLU A 144 -10.65 0.86 -4.40
CA GLU A 144 -11.09 -0.52 -4.37
C GLU A 144 -10.66 -1.25 -5.63
N TYR A 145 -10.27 -2.53 -5.48
CA TYR A 145 -9.95 -3.42 -6.62
C TYR A 145 -10.47 -4.83 -6.37
N GLY A 146 -10.86 -5.52 -7.46
CA GLY A 146 -11.20 -6.94 -7.44
C GLY A 146 -9.99 -7.82 -7.62
N VAL A 147 -10.04 -9.03 -7.06
CA VAL A 147 -9.02 -10.06 -7.21
C VAL A 147 -9.51 -11.11 -8.18
N GLU A 148 -8.76 -11.30 -9.26
CA GLU A 148 -9.00 -12.37 -10.22
C GLU A 148 -7.95 -13.47 -10.04
N THR A 149 -8.41 -14.68 -9.71
CA THR A 149 -7.53 -15.84 -9.56
C THR A 149 -7.23 -16.45 -10.92
N LEU A 150 -5.97 -16.40 -11.32
CA LEU A 150 -5.51 -17.06 -12.54
C LEU A 150 -5.27 -18.56 -12.29
N PRO A 151 -5.61 -19.43 -13.23
CA PRO A 151 -5.36 -20.87 -13.10
C PRO A 151 -3.85 -21.15 -13.10
N VAL A 152 -3.44 -22.10 -12.26
CA VAL A 152 -2.09 -22.68 -12.34
C VAL A 152 -2.12 -23.76 -13.41
N ILE A 153 -1.39 -23.54 -14.50
CA ILE A 153 -1.28 -24.48 -15.61
C ILE A 153 0.07 -25.20 -15.48
N THR A 154 0.02 -26.51 -15.31
CA THR A 154 1.18 -27.39 -15.23
C THR A 154 1.42 -28.11 -16.58
#